data_d73b0bd2febce15ded11df15959615de
#
_entry.id   d73b0bd2febce15ded11df15959615de
#
_cell.length_a   1.000
_cell.length_b   1.000
_cell.length_c   1.000
_cell.angle_alpha   90.00
_cell.angle_beta   90.00
_cell.angle_gamma   90.00
#
_symmetry.space_group_name_H-M   'P 1'
#
loop_
_entity.id
_entity.type
_entity.pdbx_description
1 polymer ?
#
loop_
_entity_poly.entity_id
_entity_poly.type
_entity_poly.pdbx_seq_one_letter_code
_entity_poly.pdbx_strand_id
1 'polypeptide(L)'
;LLGLLAHSSLAIGLVVIGFLSFIRFDIMGLLFGDILAVTVEDLLIIWIGGALILLVLKLIWKPLFASTVNYELAEAEGLNPDRAKAIFTILMAAIIAISIKMVGLLLITGMLIIPAAMARNISDSPIKMVTYSIIGGLLSVIIGLFTSLEFNTSSGPSIIAASLFLFILSLLNIKQSIKLKN
;
A
#
# COMPACT_ATOMS: atom_id res chain seq x y z
N LEU A 1 -0.51 -19.63 3.20
CA LEU A 1 0.64 -20.11 2.42
C LEU A 1 1.47 -18.96 1.84
N LEU A 2 0.84 -18.00 1.12
CA LEU A 2 1.52 -16.83 0.53
C LEU A 2 2.26 -15.98 1.57
N GLY A 3 1.65 -15.69 2.73
CA GLY A 3 2.30 -14.93 3.80
C GLY A 3 3.50 -15.65 4.41
N LEU A 4 3.42 -16.97 4.57
CA LEU A 4 4.52 -17.79 5.06
C LEU A 4 5.69 -17.80 4.07
N LEU A 5 5.41 -17.95 2.78
CA LEU A 5 6.43 -17.89 1.73
C LEU A 5 7.09 -16.51 1.64
N ALA A 6 6.31 -15.43 1.76
CA ALA A 6 6.83 -14.06 1.72
C ALA A 6 7.78 -13.80 2.90
N HIS A 7 7.41 -14.18 4.14
CA HIS A 7 8.26 -13.98 5.30
C HIS A 7 9.48 -14.92 5.31
N SER A 8 9.31 -16.14 4.82
CA SER A 8 10.43 -17.09 4.71
C SER A 8 11.47 -16.63 3.66
N SER A 9 11.02 -16.13 2.51
CA SER A 9 11.93 -15.62 1.47
C SER A 9 12.68 -14.37 1.95
N LEU A 10 12.00 -13.48 2.68
CA LEU A 10 12.63 -12.31 3.29
C LEU A 10 13.69 -12.74 4.31
N ALA A 11 13.37 -13.67 5.19
CA ALA A 11 14.30 -14.17 6.20
C ALA A 11 15.52 -14.83 5.57
N ILE A 12 15.33 -15.67 4.55
CA ILE A 12 16.44 -16.30 3.82
C ILE A 12 17.28 -15.24 3.11
N GLY A 13 16.66 -14.26 2.47
CA GLY A 13 17.35 -13.14 1.82
C GLY A 13 18.23 -12.36 2.79
N LEU A 14 17.72 -12.04 3.98
CA LEU A 14 18.48 -11.33 5.02
C LEU A 14 19.66 -12.17 5.53
N VAL A 15 19.47 -13.48 5.71
CA VAL A 15 20.56 -14.40 6.12
C VAL A 15 21.64 -14.46 5.05
N VAL A 16 21.27 -14.58 3.78
CA VAL A 16 22.23 -14.59 2.63
C VAL A 16 23.01 -13.29 2.56
N ILE A 17 22.35 -12.15 2.69
CA ILE A 17 23.01 -10.83 2.72
C ILE A 17 23.96 -10.73 3.92
N GLY A 18 23.59 -11.27 5.09
CA GLY A 18 24.43 -11.30 6.28
C GLY A 18 25.74 -12.07 6.11
N PHE A 19 25.77 -13.09 5.23
CA PHE A 19 26.99 -13.81 4.87
C PHE A 19 27.88 -13.05 3.87
N LEU A 20 27.32 -12.09 3.12
CA LEU A 20 28.03 -11.30 2.13
C LEU A 20 28.61 -10.03 2.77
N SER A 21 29.54 -10.20 3.71
CA SER A 21 30.19 -9.12 4.48
C SER A 21 30.94 -8.08 3.62
N PHE A 22 31.17 -8.37 2.35
CA PHE A 22 31.78 -7.45 1.38
C PHE A 22 30.84 -6.33 0.88
N ILE A 23 29.54 -6.51 1.02
CA ILE A 23 28.53 -5.58 0.52
C ILE A 23 27.89 -4.91 1.75
N ARG A 24 28.29 -3.68 2.04
CA ARG A 24 27.62 -2.86 3.05
C ARG A 24 26.28 -2.40 2.48
N PHE A 25 25.29 -3.30 2.48
CA PHE A 25 23.91 -2.89 2.27
C PHE A 25 23.39 -2.25 3.55
N ASP A 26 22.91 -1.05 3.44
CA ASP A 26 22.09 -0.47 4.51
C ASP A 26 20.73 -1.15 4.52
N ILE A 27 20.68 -2.30 5.25
CA ILE A 27 19.46 -3.10 5.40
C ILE A 27 18.37 -2.27 6.09
N MET A 28 18.74 -1.38 7.01
CA MET A 28 17.81 -0.50 7.69
C MET A 28 17.21 0.52 6.73
N GLY A 29 18.01 1.14 5.88
CA GLY A 29 17.53 2.04 4.82
C GLY A 29 16.61 1.32 3.81
N LEU A 30 16.92 0.07 3.46
CA LEU A 30 16.07 -0.70 2.54
C LEU A 30 14.72 -1.08 3.16
N LEU A 31 14.69 -1.46 4.45
CA LEU A 31 13.48 -1.90 5.13
C LEU A 31 12.58 -0.74 5.56
N PHE A 32 13.18 0.32 6.07
CA PHE A 32 12.44 1.46 6.66
C PHE A 32 12.43 2.69 5.76
N GLY A 33 13.24 2.68 4.70
CA GLY A 33 13.45 3.85 3.84
C GLY A 33 14.18 4.98 4.56
N ASP A 34 14.51 5.99 3.80
CA ASP A 34 15.00 7.26 4.34
C ASP A 34 14.18 8.41 3.72
N ILE A 35 13.06 8.72 4.37
CA ILE A 35 12.15 9.79 3.92
C ILE A 35 12.86 11.16 3.95
N LEU A 36 13.91 11.30 4.78
CA LEU A 36 14.66 12.55 4.91
C LEU A 36 15.72 12.72 3.81
N ALA A 37 16.12 11.64 3.15
CA ALA A 37 17.07 11.65 2.04
C ALA A 37 16.41 11.87 0.66
N VAL A 38 15.12 12.20 0.61
CA VAL A 38 14.39 12.44 -0.65
C VAL A 38 14.91 13.69 -1.34
N THR A 39 15.37 13.53 -2.57
CA THR A 39 15.86 14.61 -3.43
C THR A 39 14.74 15.25 -4.26
N VAL A 40 15.00 16.42 -4.85
CA VAL A 40 14.05 17.07 -5.77
C VAL A 40 13.82 16.21 -7.02
N GLU A 41 14.82 15.48 -7.47
CA GLU A 41 14.70 14.53 -8.60
C GLU A 41 13.76 13.38 -8.25
N ASP A 42 13.88 12.84 -7.05
CA ASP A 42 12.98 11.80 -6.54
C ASP A 42 11.53 12.30 -6.50
N LEU A 43 11.32 13.55 -6.09
CA LEU A 43 10.00 14.17 -6.08
C LEU A 43 9.38 14.28 -7.48
N LEU A 44 10.19 14.65 -8.48
CA LEU A 44 9.74 14.68 -9.88
C LEU A 44 9.36 13.29 -10.39
N ILE A 45 10.16 12.28 -10.05
CA ILE A 45 9.86 10.87 -10.42
C ILE A 45 8.52 10.43 -9.80
N ILE A 46 8.26 10.77 -8.53
CA ILE A 46 6.99 10.45 -7.87
C ILE A 46 5.81 11.15 -8.57
N TRP A 47 5.93 12.45 -8.85
CA TRP A 47 4.84 13.21 -9.44
C TRP A 47 4.55 12.76 -10.87
N ILE A 48 5.57 12.63 -11.70
CA ILE A 48 5.42 12.20 -13.11
C ILE A 48 4.97 10.74 -13.17
N GLY A 49 5.66 9.86 -12.45
CA GLY A 49 5.32 8.44 -12.39
C GLY A 49 3.94 8.21 -11.79
N GLY A 50 3.61 8.88 -10.68
CA GLY A 50 2.30 8.81 -10.06
C GLY A 50 1.18 9.31 -10.98
N ALA A 51 1.37 10.45 -11.66
CA ALA A 51 0.41 10.98 -12.62
C ALA A 51 0.17 10.01 -13.78
N LEU A 52 1.24 9.43 -14.33
CA LEU A 52 1.16 8.44 -15.41
C LEU A 52 0.42 7.18 -14.96
N ILE A 53 0.73 6.66 -13.77
CA ILE A 53 0.06 5.50 -13.18
C ILE A 53 -1.43 5.78 -12.98
N LEU A 54 -1.80 6.94 -12.43
CA LEU A 54 -3.21 7.33 -12.24
C LEU A 54 -3.95 7.49 -13.57
N LEU A 55 -3.28 8.01 -14.59
CA LEU A 55 -3.86 8.14 -15.93
C LEU A 55 -4.14 6.76 -16.54
N VAL A 56 -3.18 5.83 -16.49
CA VAL A 56 -3.36 4.47 -17.00
C VAL A 56 -4.43 3.74 -16.19
N LEU A 57 -4.42 3.87 -14.86
CA LEU A 57 -5.45 3.29 -14.00
C LEU A 57 -6.85 3.78 -14.36
N LYS A 58 -7.00 5.08 -14.65
CA LYS A 58 -8.28 5.66 -15.11
C LYS A 58 -8.74 5.02 -16.42
N LEU A 59 -7.83 4.76 -17.37
CA LEU A 59 -8.17 4.13 -18.65
C LEU A 59 -8.64 2.68 -18.48
N ILE A 60 -8.02 1.92 -17.59
CA ILE A 60 -8.39 0.52 -17.33
C ILE A 60 -9.45 0.36 -16.23
N TRP A 61 -9.94 1.46 -15.64
CA TRP A 61 -10.84 1.41 -14.48
C TRP A 61 -12.09 0.58 -14.73
N LYS A 62 -12.76 0.81 -15.87
CA LYS A 62 -14.01 0.10 -16.20
C LYS A 62 -13.82 -1.41 -16.32
N PRO A 63 -12.89 -1.94 -17.13
CA PRO A 63 -12.69 -3.38 -17.24
C PRO A 63 -12.12 -3.99 -15.94
N LEU A 64 -11.26 -3.28 -15.22
CA LEU A 64 -10.72 -3.73 -13.95
C LEU A 64 -11.83 -3.88 -12.89
N PHE A 65 -12.70 -2.87 -12.77
CA PHE A 65 -13.79 -2.89 -11.82
C PHE A 65 -14.84 -3.96 -12.17
N ALA A 66 -15.26 -4.05 -13.43
CA ALA A 66 -16.20 -5.06 -13.90
C ALA A 66 -15.70 -6.49 -13.60
N SER A 67 -14.41 -6.74 -13.83
CA SER A 67 -13.79 -8.04 -13.58
C SER A 67 -13.75 -8.44 -12.10
N THR A 68 -13.73 -7.48 -11.17
CA THR A 68 -13.77 -7.77 -9.73
C THR A 68 -15.18 -8.08 -9.23
N VAL A 69 -16.21 -7.62 -9.91
CA VAL A 69 -17.62 -7.90 -9.58
C VAL A 69 -18.06 -9.23 -10.18
N ASN A 70 -17.88 -9.41 -11.48
CA ASN A 70 -18.18 -10.66 -12.18
C ASN A 70 -17.31 -10.76 -13.43
N TYR A 71 -16.38 -11.72 -13.42
CA TYR A 71 -15.43 -11.93 -14.52
C TYR A 71 -16.12 -12.35 -15.82
N GLU A 72 -17.05 -13.32 -15.75
CA GLU A 72 -17.74 -13.87 -16.90
C GLU A 72 -18.62 -12.81 -17.59
N LEU A 73 -19.28 -11.97 -16.79
CA LEU A 73 -20.11 -10.88 -17.32
C LEU A 73 -19.25 -9.80 -17.97
N ALA A 74 -18.11 -9.47 -17.40
CA ALA A 74 -17.17 -8.50 -17.99
C ALA A 74 -16.64 -8.99 -19.34
N GLU A 75 -16.37 -10.28 -19.48
CA GLU A 75 -15.94 -10.89 -20.75
C GLU A 75 -17.07 -10.90 -21.77
N ALA A 76 -18.28 -11.25 -21.36
CA ALA A 76 -19.48 -11.23 -22.21
C ALA A 76 -19.82 -9.83 -22.73
N GLU A 77 -19.53 -8.77 -21.97
CA GLU A 77 -19.66 -7.38 -22.40
C GLU A 77 -18.54 -6.92 -23.36
N GLY A 78 -17.62 -7.79 -23.73
CA GLY A 78 -16.50 -7.49 -24.63
C GLY A 78 -15.35 -6.72 -23.96
N LEU A 79 -15.36 -6.61 -22.63
CA LEU A 79 -14.24 -6.09 -21.88
C LEU A 79 -13.14 -7.14 -21.82
N ASN A 80 -11.87 -6.70 -21.78
CA ASN A 80 -10.73 -7.61 -21.67
C ASN A 80 -10.22 -7.64 -20.21
N PRO A 81 -10.82 -8.44 -19.31
CA PRO A 81 -10.46 -8.48 -17.89
C PRO A 81 -9.02 -8.90 -17.66
N ASP A 82 -8.50 -9.87 -18.44
CA ASP A 82 -7.13 -10.33 -18.27
C ASP A 82 -6.09 -9.26 -18.62
N ARG A 83 -6.32 -8.49 -19.69
CA ARG A 83 -5.45 -7.37 -20.04
C ARG A 83 -5.49 -6.29 -18.95
N ALA A 84 -6.67 -5.94 -18.45
CA ALA A 84 -6.80 -4.97 -17.37
C ALA A 84 -6.06 -5.41 -16.10
N LYS A 85 -6.18 -6.69 -15.74
CA LYS A 85 -5.49 -7.29 -14.60
C LYS A 85 -3.97 -7.33 -14.79
N ALA A 86 -3.48 -7.68 -15.98
CA ALA A 86 -2.07 -7.66 -16.30
C ALA A 86 -1.48 -6.25 -16.21
N ILE A 87 -2.15 -5.24 -16.81
CA ILE A 87 -1.72 -3.84 -16.73
C ILE A 87 -1.72 -3.38 -15.26
N PHE A 88 -2.77 -3.68 -14.50
CA PHE A 88 -2.84 -3.34 -13.08
C PHE A 88 -1.68 -3.94 -12.28
N THR A 89 -1.32 -5.20 -12.54
CA THR A 89 -0.18 -5.85 -11.89
C THR A 89 1.14 -5.14 -12.21
N ILE A 90 1.33 -4.71 -13.46
CA ILE A 90 2.51 -3.93 -13.87
C ILE A 90 2.52 -2.56 -13.18
N LEU A 91 1.37 -1.88 -13.10
CA LEU A 91 1.27 -0.60 -12.38
C LEU A 91 1.62 -0.76 -10.89
N MET A 92 1.13 -1.82 -10.25
CA MET A 92 1.47 -2.12 -8.85
C MET A 92 2.97 -2.37 -8.67
N ALA A 93 3.59 -3.13 -9.57
CA ALA A 93 5.03 -3.35 -9.55
C ALA A 93 5.81 -2.03 -9.73
N ALA A 94 5.36 -1.14 -10.63
CA ALA A 94 5.96 0.16 -10.85
C ALA A 94 5.86 1.06 -9.60
N ILE A 95 4.69 1.10 -8.94
CA ILE A 95 4.51 1.84 -7.68
C ILE A 95 5.50 1.35 -6.62
N ILE A 96 5.57 0.02 -6.43
CA ILE A 96 6.48 -0.57 -5.45
C ILE A 96 7.93 -0.23 -5.78
N ALA A 97 8.33 -0.36 -7.04
CA ALA A 97 9.69 -0.08 -7.48
C ALA A 97 10.13 1.38 -7.26
N ILE A 98 9.23 2.34 -7.55
CA ILE A 98 9.50 3.77 -7.33
C ILE A 98 9.57 4.08 -5.83
N SER A 99 8.68 3.47 -5.04
CA SER A 99 8.52 3.82 -3.63
C SER A 99 9.54 3.14 -2.71
N ILE A 100 10.11 2.00 -3.12
CA ILE A 100 10.96 1.18 -2.23
C ILE A 100 12.22 1.93 -1.76
N LYS A 101 12.81 2.76 -2.63
CA LYS A 101 14.00 3.54 -2.33
C LYS A 101 13.77 4.59 -1.25
N MET A 102 12.58 5.20 -1.24
CA MET A 102 12.27 6.35 -0.40
C MET A 102 11.57 5.95 0.89
N VAL A 103 10.63 5.02 0.77
CA VAL A 103 9.66 4.70 1.82
C VAL A 103 10.02 3.39 2.53
N GLY A 104 10.84 2.56 1.88
CA GLY A 104 11.23 1.25 2.37
C GLY A 104 10.16 0.18 2.19
N LEU A 105 10.61 -1.07 2.14
CA LEU A 105 9.77 -2.24 1.83
C LEU A 105 8.66 -2.46 2.86
N LEU A 106 8.96 -2.30 4.14
CA LEU A 106 8.01 -2.51 5.23
C LEU A 106 6.88 -1.48 5.20
N LEU A 107 7.21 -0.21 4.97
CA LEU A 107 6.20 0.85 4.97
C LEU A 107 5.28 0.72 3.75
N ILE A 108 5.82 0.38 2.56
CA ILE A 108 5.00 0.17 1.36
C ILE A 108 3.99 -0.95 1.58
N THR A 109 4.44 -2.11 2.06
CA THR A 109 3.54 -3.26 2.27
C THR A 109 2.46 -2.96 3.31
N GLY A 110 2.82 -2.27 4.40
CA GLY A 110 1.87 -1.82 5.42
C GLY A 110 0.85 -0.83 4.86
N MET A 111 1.30 0.18 4.11
CA MET A 111 0.44 1.23 3.55
C MET A 111 -0.45 0.74 2.40
N LEU A 112 -0.09 -0.32 1.69
CA LEU A 112 -0.97 -0.93 0.69
C LEU A 112 -2.10 -1.73 1.33
N ILE A 113 -1.85 -2.38 2.45
CA ILE A 113 -2.79 -3.35 3.03
C ILE A 113 -3.67 -2.70 4.11
N ILE A 114 -3.08 -1.98 5.07
CA ILE A 114 -3.80 -1.54 6.28
C ILE A 114 -4.90 -0.51 5.97
N PRO A 115 -4.66 0.57 5.20
CA PRO A 115 -5.70 1.53 4.86
C PRO A 115 -6.83 0.92 4.02
N ALA A 116 -6.51 -0.01 3.12
CA ALA A 116 -7.50 -0.73 2.33
C ALA A 116 -8.37 -1.65 3.21
N ALA A 117 -7.76 -2.37 4.17
CA ALA A 117 -8.47 -3.18 5.13
C ALA A 117 -9.38 -2.35 6.05
N MET A 118 -8.88 -1.18 6.52
CA MET A 118 -9.67 -0.22 7.28
C MET A 118 -10.89 0.27 6.48
N ALA A 119 -10.66 0.69 5.25
CA ALA A 119 -11.71 1.19 4.37
C ALA A 119 -12.78 0.13 4.08
N ARG A 120 -12.38 -1.14 3.91
CA ARG A 120 -13.32 -2.25 3.72
C ARG A 120 -14.26 -2.42 4.90
N ASN A 121 -13.80 -2.16 6.11
CA ASN A 121 -14.62 -2.31 7.33
C ASN A 121 -15.75 -1.28 7.43
N ILE A 122 -15.59 -0.11 6.80
CA ILE A 122 -16.52 1.04 6.94
C ILE A 122 -17.22 1.40 5.64
N SER A 123 -16.97 0.67 4.54
CA SER A 123 -17.53 0.99 3.22
C SER A 123 -18.55 -0.04 2.75
N ASP A 124 -19.67 0.46 2.19
CA ASP A 124 -20.73 -0.34 1.60
C ASP A 124 -20.62 -0.42 0.07
N SER A 125 -19.68 0.31 -0.54
CA SER A 125 -19.47 0.31 -1.99
C SER A 125 -18.00 0.44 -2.35
N PRO A 126 -17.57 -0.11 -3.51
CA PRO A 126 -16.17 -0.06 -3.93
C PRO A 126 -15.62 1.36 -4.09
N ILE A 127 -16.45 2.30 -4.56
CA ILE A 127 -16.02 3.71 -4.69
C ILE A 127 -15.76 4.33 -3.32
N LYS A 128 -16.65 4.10 -2.34
CA LYS A 128 -16.43 4.54 -0.96
C LYS A 128 -15.19 3.89 -0.35
N MET A 129 -14.97 2.61 -0.64
CA MET A 129 -13.79 1.89 -0.17
C MET A 129 -12.49 2.55 -0.67
N VAL A 130 -12.41 2.90 -1.95
CA VAL A 130 -11.23 3.62 -2.50
C VAL A 130 -11.07 4.99 -1.81
N THR A 131 -12.15 5.76 -1.68
CA THR A 131 -12.10 7.09 -1.04
C THR A 131 -11.63 7.00 0.42
N TYR A 132 -12.21 6.09 1.21
CA TYR A 132 -11.83 5.92 2.60
C TYR A 132 -10.40 5.36 2.76
N SER A 133 -9.95 4.51 1.83
CA SER A 133 -8.57 4.03 1.81
C SER A 133 -7.57 5.18 1.58
N ILE A 134 -7.86 6.09 0.65
CA ILE A 134 -7.03 7.27 0.40
C ILE A 134 -7.01 8.18 1.62
N ILE A 135 -8.16 8.50 2.19
CA ILE A 135 -8.25 9.35 3.38
C ILE A 135 -7.52 8.72 4.55
N GLY A 136 -7.72 7.43 4.80
CA GLY A 136 -7.06 6.70 5.86
C GLY A 136 -5.55 6.63 5.68
N GLY A 137 -5.07 6.43 4.44
CA GLY A 137 -3.66 6.49 4.11
C GLY A 137 -3.04 7.86 4.39
N LEU A 138 -3.68 8.93 3.95
CA LEU A 138 -3.23 10.31 4.20
C LEU A 138 -3.19 10.63 5.70
N LEU A 139 -4.23 10.27 6.43
CA LEU A 139 -4.28 10.47 7.89
C LEU A 139 -3.18 9.68 8.60
N SER A 140 -2.91 8.45 8.18
CA SER A 140 -1.84 7.62 8.74
C SER A 140 -0.47 8.28 8.57
N VAL A 141 -0.19 8.86 7.39
CA VAL A 141 1.06 9.58 7.13
C VAL A 141 1.17 10.83 8.01
N ILE A 142 0.13 11.65 8.06
CA ILE A 142 0.13 12.88 8.86
C ILE A 142 0.34 12.54 10.33
N ILE A 143 -0.48 11.67 10.91
CA ILE A 143 -0.39 11.29 12.32
C ILE A 143 0.96 10.62 12.61
N GLY A 144 1.43 9.72 11.75
CA GLY A 144 2.68 9.01 11.92
C GLY A 144 3.90 9.94 11.89
N LEU A 145 3.93 10.93 10.99
CA LEU A 145 5.00 11.92 10.94
C LEU A 145 5.01 12.81 12.17
N PHE A 146 3.84 13.33 12.59
CA PHE A 146 3.76 14.13 13.83
C PHE A 146 4.20 13.32 15.05
N THR A 147 3.76 12.07 15.16
CA THR A 147 4.16 11.20 16.28
C THR A 147 5.66 10.91 16.24
N SER A 148 6.22 10.67 15.03
CA SER A 148 7.65 10.46 14.85
C SER A 148 8.49 11.67 15.31
N LEU A 149 8.04 12.89 15.01
CA LEU A 149 8.70 14.12 15.44
C LEU A 149 8.64 14.30 16.96
N GLU A 150 7.47 14.11 17.57
CA GLU A 150 7.27 14.31 19.01
C GLU A 150 8.06 13.31 19.85
N PHE A 151 8.10 12.04 19.43
CA PHE A 151 8.75 10.96 20.17
C PHE A 151 10.16 10.64 19.69
N ASN A 152 10.73 11.39 18.72
CA ASN A 152 12.04 11.13 18.13
C ASN A 152 12.21 9.68 17.65
N THR A 153 11.16 9.13 17.02
CA THR A 153 11.14 7.75 16.50
C THR A 153 11.32 7.73 14.97
N SER A 154 11.62 6.56 14.42
CA SER A 154 11.70 6.39 12.96
C SER A 154 10.33 6.64 12.31
N SER A 155 10.28 7.44 11.23
CA SER A 155 9.05 7.83 10.54
C SER A 155 8.28 6.66 9.94
N GLY A 156 8.97 5.68 9.34
CA GLY A 156 8.34 4.50 8.74
C GLY A 156 7.49 3.69 9.72
N PRO A 157 8.07 3.15 10.81
CA PRO A 157 7.31 2.44 11.83
C PRO A 157 6.20 3.25 12.47
N SER A 158 6.39 4.56 12.67
CA SER A 158 5.38 5.45 13.25
C SER A 158 4.15 5.60 12.34
N ILE A 159 4.35 5.68 11.02
CA ILE A 159 3.26 5.73 10.05
C ILE A 159 2.48 4.41 10.05
N ILE A 160 3.17 3.26 10.11
CA ILE A 160 2.51 1.95 10.19
C ILE A 160 1.70 1.83 11.48
N ALA A 161 2.26 2.26 12.63
CA ALA A 161 1.57 2.24 13.90
C ALA A 161 0.31 3.12 13.89
N ALA A 162 0.38 4.32 13.30
CA ALA A 162 -0.77 5.19 13.09
C ALA A 162 -1.84 4.55 12.20
N SER A 163 -1.42 3.90 11.11
CA SER A 163 -2.32 3.17 10.21
C SER A 163 -3.03 2.00 10.92
N LEU A 164 -2.29 1.23 11.72
CA LEU A 164 -2.84 0.15 12.52
C LEU A 164 -3.84 0.67 13.57
N PHE A 165 -3.54 1.79 14.21
CA PHE A 165 -4.45 2.44 15.16
C PHE A 165 -5.77 2.82 14.50
N LEU A 166 -5.74 3.44 13.32
CA LEU A 166 -6.94 3.78 12.55
C LEU A 166 -7.71 2.52 12.13
N PHE A 167 -7.02 1.45 11.76
CA PHE A 167 -7.64 0.17 11.46
C PHE A 167 -8.39 -0.41 12.68
N ILE A 168 -7.76 -0.40 13.87
CA ILE A 168 -8.41 -0.87 15.12
C ILE A 168 -9.64 -0.04 15.43
N LEU A 169 -9.59 1.28 15.27
CA LEU A 169 -10.76 2.16 15.43
C LEU A 169 -11.90 1.78 14.45
N SER A 170 -11.56 1.41 13.22
CA SER A 170 -12.57 0.98 12.24
C SER A 170 -13.27 -0.32 12.65
N LEU A 171 -12.58 -1.24 13.33
CA LEU A 171 -13.16 -2.47 13.86
C LEU A 171 -14.18 -2.21 14.99
N LEU A 172 -13.90 -1.21 15.83
CA LEU A 172 -14.84 -0.84 16.92
C LEU A 172 -16.15 -0.29 16.35
N ASN A 173 -16.10 0.42 15.24
CA ASN A 173 -17.27 1.00 14.55
C ASN A 173 -18.18 -0.09 13.94
N ILE A 174 -17.61 -1.18 13.42
CA ILE A 174 -18.39 -2.35 12.93
C ILE A 174 -19.20 -2.99 14.05
N LYS A 175 -18.60 -3.14 15.23
CA LYS A 175 -19.24 -3.76 16.39
C LYS A 175 -20.46 -2.97 16.87
N GLN A 176 -20.44 -1.64 16.71
CA GLN A 176 -21.60 -0.78 17.00
C GLN A 176 -22.70 -0.89 15.94
N SER A 177 -22.37 -0.96 14.66
CA SER A 177 -23.35 -1.11 13.57
C SER A 177 -24.11 -2.44 13.63
N ILE A 178 -23.46 -3.52 14.05
CA ILE A 178 -24.11 -4.84 14.24
C ILE A 178 -25.03 -4.83 15.46
N LYS A 179 -24.67 -4.11 16.52
CA LYS A 179 -25.45 -4.03 17.76
C LYS A 179 -26.73 -3.17 17.65
N LEU A 180 -26.77 -2.27 16.67
CA LEU A 180 -27.93 -1.40 16.39
C LEU A 180 -28.92 -2.05 15.39
N LYS A 181 -28.55 -3.16 14.77
CA LYS A 181 -29.35 -3.87 13.77
C LYS A 181 -30.05 -5.14 14.30
N ASN A 182 -29.73 -5.52 15.56
CA ASN A 182 -30.40 -6.56 16.35
C ASN A 182 -31.22 -5.93 17.49
#